data_52899e7e63db77bbae3b1afc5e68be13
#
_entry.id   52899e7e63db77bbae3b1afc5e68be13
#
_cell.length_a   1.000
_cell.length_b   1.000
_cell.length_c   1.000
_cell.angle_alpha   90.00
_cell.angle_beta   90.00
_cell.angle_gamma   90.00
#
_symmetry.space_group_name_H-M   'P 1'
#
loop_
_entity.id
_entity.type
_entity.pdbx_description
1 polymer ?
#
loop_
_entity_poly.entity_id
_entity_poly.type
_entity_poly.pdbx_seq_one_letter_code
_entity_poly.pdbx_strand_id
1 'polypeptide(L)'
;IYCAEVEAALFDHPAVKETAVFAVPDDRFGEVPGAAVVCKPGQSVSEEDLKAFAGKQIAAFKVPAHFWFLTEDLPRNANGKFLKRELKQRLIP
;
A
#
# COMPACT_ATOMS: atom_id res chain seq x y z
N ILE A 1 5.54 -11.24 -5.74
CA ILE A 1 5.27 -10.09 -4.86
C ILE A 1 4.49 -10.54 -3.65
N TYR A 2 4.85 -10.02 -2.51
CA TYR A 2 4.37 -10.46 -1.21
C TYR A 2 3.27 -9.55 -0.67
N CYS A 3 2.21 -9.35 -1.44
CA CYS A 3 1.19 -8.35 -1.14
C CYS A 3 0.53 -8.50 0.23
N ALA A 4 0.13 -9.72 0.59
CA ALA A 4 -0.54 -9.95 1.87
C ALA A 4 0.36 -9.65 3.07
N GLU A 5 1.64 -10.04 2.99
CA GLU A 5 2.61 -9.77 4.04
C GLU A 5 2.86 -8.28 4.22
N VAL A 6 2.99 -7.56 3.09
CA VAL A 6 3.24 -6.12 3.11
C VAL A 6 2.02 -5.38 3.63
N GLU A 7 0.82 -5.78 3.20
CA GLU A 7 -0.42 -5.18 3.69
C GLU A 7 -0.56 -5.33 5.20
N ALA A 8 -0.25 -6.51 5.72
CA ALA A 8 -0.32 -6.75 7.16
C ALA A 8 0.66 -5.85 7.93
N ALA A 9 1.87 -5.70 7.41
CA ALA A 9 2.88 -4.84 8.04
C ALA A 9 2.44 -3.37 8.07
N LEU A 10 1.90 -2.87 6.97
CA LEU A 10 1.42 -1.48 6.89
C LEU A 10 0.20 -1.27 7.77
N PHE A 11 -0.69 -2.24 7.82
CA PHE A 11 -1.94 -2.15 8.58
C PHE A 11 -1.70 -2.06 10.08
N ASP A 12 -0.56 -2.53 10.56
CA ASP A 12 -0.18 -2.43 11.97
C ASP A 12 0.10 -0.99 12.40
N HIS A 13 0.32 -0.07 11.46
CA HIS A 13 0.57 1.32 11.81
C HIS A 13 -0.73 1.96 12.31
N PRO A 14 -0.70 2.65 13.47
CA PRO A 14 -1.92 3.18 14.08
C PRO A 14 -2.64 4.24 13.24
N ALA A 15 -1.95 4.92 12.34
CA ALA A 15 -2.55 5.94 11.49
C ALA A 15 -3.20 5.37 10.22
N VAL A 16 -2.98 4.09 9.90
CA VAL A 16 -3.49 3.48 8.67
C VAL A 16 -4.89 2.92 8.91
N LYS A 17 -5.84 3.42 8.12
CA LYS A 17 -7.23 2.93 8.14
C LYS A 17 -7.40 1.79 7.14
N GLU A 18 -6.91 1.98 5.90
CA GLU A 18 -6.98 0.99 4.85
C GLU A 18 -5.70 1.00 4.05
N THR A 19 -5.31 -0.15 3.52
CA THR A 19 -4.18 -0.23 2.62
C THR A 19 -4.38 -1.39 1.65
N ALA A 20 -3.94 -1.20 0.41
CA ALA A 20 -3.93 -2.25 -0.61
C ALA A 20 -2.57 -2.22 -1.31
N VAL A 21 -1.92 -3.37 -1.36
CA VAL A 21 -0.60 -3.51 -1.99
C VAL A 21 -0.75 -4.29 -3.29
N PHE A 22 -0.10 -3.81 -4.35
CA PHE A 22 -0.17 -4.43 -5.66
C PHE A 22 1.16 -4.25 -6.40
N ALA A 23 1.33 -5.02 -7.48
CA ALA A 23 2.53 -4.96 -8.30
C ALA A 23 2.52 -3.71 -9.18
N VAL A 24 3.63 -3.01 -9.19
CA VAL A 24 3.84 -1.83 -10.05
C VAL A 24 4.94 -2.17 -11.05
N PRO A 25 4.73 -1.94 -12.36
CA PRO A 25 5.79 -2.16 -13.34
C PRO A 25 7.03 -1.34 -13.04
N ASP A 26 8.20 -1.94 -13.19
CA ASP A 26 9.49 -1.29 -12.93
C ASP A 26 10.49 -1.74 -13.98
N ASP A 27 11.19 -0.78 -14.59
CA ASP A 27 12.12 -1.07 -15.68
C ASP A 27 13.32 -1.90 -15.20
N ARG A 28 13.69 -1.78 -13.97
CA ARG A 28 14.90 -2.41 -13.42
C ARG A 28 14.62 -3.80 -12.83
N PHE A 29 13.50 -3.93 -12.12
CA PHE A 29 13.18 -5.16 -11.40
C PHE A 29 12.00 -5.94 -11.99
N GLY A 30 11.44 -5.47 -13.09
CA GLY A 30 10.22 -6.03 -13.66
C GLY A 30 8.97 -5.55 -12.93
N GLU A 31 8.88 -5.82 -11.64
CA GLU A 31 7.78 -5.35 -10.80
C GLU A 31 8.29 -5.05 -9.39
N VAL A 32 7.68 -4.03 -8.77
CA VAL A 32 7.96 -3.68 -7.38
C VAL A 32 6.62 -3.50 -6.65
N PRO A 33 6.58 -3.64 -5.31
CA PRO A 33 5.35 -3.39 -4.57
C PRO A 33 5.00 -1.90 -4.57
N GLY A 34 3.71 -1.61 -4.69
CA GLY A 34 3.17 -0.28 -4.48
C GLY A 34 2.01 -0.36 -3.51
N ALA A 35 1.80 0.67 -2.71
CA ALA A 35 0.75 0.68 -1.70
C ALA A 35 -0.15 1.91 -1.82
N ALA A 36 -1.47 1.66 -1.89
CA ALA A 36 -2.47 2.70 -1.72
C ALA A 36 -2.84 2.72 -0.24
N VAL A 37 -2.80 3.88 0.39
CA VAL A 37 -3.01 4.03 1.83
C VAL A 37 -4.07 5.09 2.11
N VAL A 38 -5.01 4.74 3.00
CA VAL A 38 -5.98 5.69 3.54
C VAL A 38 -5.70 5.82 5.03
N CYS A 39 -5.48 7.05 5.49
CA CYS A 39 -5.24 7.31 6.92
C CYS A 39 -6.55 7.47 7.66
N LYS A 40 -6.52 7.20 8.97
CA LYS A 40 -7.67 7.43 9.85
C LYS A 40 -7.98 8.92 9.92
N PRO A 41 -9.24 9.30 10.16
CA PRO A 41 -9.60 10.72 10.27
C PRO A 41 -8.74 11.45 11.31
N GLY A 42 -8.25 12.62 10.93
CA GLY A 42 -7.41 13.42 11.81
C GLY A 42 -5.98 12.95 11.96
N GLN A 43 -5.60 11.87 11.28
CA GLN A 43 -4.24 11.33 11.35
C GLN A 43 -3.56 11.38 10.00
N SER A 44 -2.24 11.44 10.03
CA SER A 44 -1.45 11.40 8.81
C SER A 44 -0.12 10.72 9.09
N VAL A 45 0.50 10.20 8.04
CA VAL A 45 1.80 9.56 8.12
C VAL A 45 2.51 9.80 6.79
N SER A 46 3.82 10.01 6.85
CA SER A 46 4.59 10.22 5.62
C SER A 46 4.99 8.88 5.00
N GLU A 47 5.34 8.92 3.72
CA GLU A 47 5.87 7.76 3.02
C GLU A 47 7.11 7.22 3.72
N GLU A 48 8.01 8.10 4.16
CA GLU A 48 9.23 7.72 4.85
C GLU A 48 8.94 7.00 6.16
N ASP A 49 7.97 7.48 6.92
CA ASP A 49 7.59 6.85 8.18
C ASP A 49 7.02 5.46 7.96
N LEU A 50 6.19 5.29 6.95
CA LEU A 50 5.63 3.98 6.62
C LEU A 50 6.70 3.01 6.14
N LYS A 51 7.65 3.48 5.33
CA LYS A 51 8.76 2.65 4.89
C LYS A 51 9.60 2.16 6.06
N ALA A 52 9.91 3.06 6.99
CA ALA A 52 10.68 2.71 8.17
C ALA A 52 9.91 1.74 9.06
N PHE A 53 8.61 1.97 9.24
CA PHE A 53 7.76 1.11 10.04
C PHE A 53 7.69 -0.31 9.46
N ALA A 54 7.41 -0.41 8.17
CA ALA A 54 7.32 -1.70 7.48
C ALA A 54 8.68 -2.41 7.47
N GLY A 55 9.76 -1.68 7.30
CA GLY A 55 11.11 -2.23 7.24
C GLY A 55 11.57 -2.91 8.53
N LYS A 56 10.87 -2.67 9.65
CA LYS A 56 11.14 -3.36 10.91
C LYS A 56 10.49 -4.73 10.97
N GLN A 57 9.51 -4.98 10.12
CA GLN A 57 8.70 -6.21 10.16
C GLN A 57 8.96 -7.12 8.96
N ILE A 58 9.33 -6.56 7.82
CA ILE A 58 9.55 -7.31 6.59
C ILE A 58 10.90 -6.96 5.98
N ALA A 59 11.36 -7.80 5.07
CA ALA A 59 12.64 -7.58 4.39
C ALA A 59 12.60 -6.28 3.58
N ALA A 60 13.75 -5.62 3.47
CA ALA A 60 13.84 -4.32 2.80
C ALA A 60 13.33 -4.35 1.36
N PHE A 61 13.59 -5.43 0.62
CA PHE A 61 13.14 -5.54 -0.76
C PHE A 61 11.62 -5.73 -0.89
N LYS A 62 10.93 -6.03 0.21
CA LYS A 62 9.47 -6.18 0.24
C LYS A 62 8.76 -4.86 0.57
N VAL A 63 9.49 -3.87 1.08
CA VAL A 63 8.90 -2.56 1.40
C VAL A 63 8.46 -1.88 0.10
N PRO A 64 7.23 -1.34 0.04
CA PRO A 64 6.76 -0.69 -1.19
C PRO A 64 7.67 0.43 -1.67
N ALA A 65 7.92 0.47 -2.97
CA ALA A 65 8.70 1.53 -3.60
C ALA A 65 7.83 2.76 -3.91
N HIS A 66 6.53 2.56 -4.03
CA HIS A 66 5.58 3.63 -4.34
C HIS A 66 4.46 3.63 -3.32
N PHE A 67 4.06 4.84 -2.90
CA PHE A 67 2.92 5.03 -2.00
C PHE A 67 1.99 6.07 -2.58
N TRP A 68 0.68 5.80 -2.51
CA TRP A 68 -0.35 6.76 -2.90
C TRP A 68 -1.25 6.96 -1.69
N PHE A 69 -1.32 8.20 -1.19
CA PHE A 69 -2.16 8.53 -0.04
C PHE A 69 -3.48 9.08 -0.56
N LEU A 70 -4.56 8.39 -0.24
CA LEU A 70 -5.90 8.72 -0.72
C LEU A 70 -6.76 9.26 0.42
N THR A 71 -7.70 10.13 0.08
CA THR A 71 -8.61 10.72 1.06
C THR A 71 -9.94 9.97 1.12
N GLU A 72 -10.22 9.14 0.12
CA GLU A 72 -11.44 8.34 0.06
C GLU A 72 -11.14 6.89 0.38
N ASP A 73 -12.17 6.16 0.83
CA ASP A 73 -12.02 4.74 1.08
C ASP A 73 -11.67 4.02 -0.23
N LEU A 74 -10.90 2.94 -0.10
CA LEU A 74 -10.50 2.15 -1.24
C LEU A 74 -11.70 1.40 -1.82
N PRO A 75 -11.77 1.25 -3.16
CA PRO A 75 -12.88 0.52 -3.77
C PRO A 75 -12.87 -0.97 -3.37
N ARG A 76 -14.04 -1.49 -3.07
CA ARG A 76 -14.23 -2.89 -2.69
C ARG A 76 -15.37 -3.51 -3.50
N ASN A 77 -15.28 -4.84 -3.70
CA ASN A 77 -16.38 -5.57 -4.32
C ASN A 77 -17.44 -5.94 -3.26
N ALA A 78 -18.49 -6.64 -3.67
CA ALA A 78 -19.59 -7.04 -2.78
C ALA A 78 -19.13 -7.95 -1.64
N ASN A 79 -18.00 -8.63 -1.80
CA ASN A 79 -17.43 -9.51 -0.77
C ASN A 79 -16.46 -8.77 0.18
N GLY A 80 -16.31 -7.47 0.03
CA GLY A 80 -15.44 -6.66 0.86
C GLY A 80 -13.98 -6.67 0.48
N LYS A 81 -13.61 -7.29 -0.64
CA LYS A 81 -12.23 -7.32 -1.10
C LYS A 81 -11.89 -6.05 -1.89
N PHE A 82 -10.67 -5.56 -1.71
CA PHE A 82 -10.20 -4.40 -2.45
C PHE A 82 -10.12 -4.69 -3.95
N LEU A 83 -10.57 -3.73 -4.76
CA LEU A 83 -10.52 -3.84 -6.22
C LEU A 83 -9.16 -3.34 -6.71
N LYS A 84 -8.13 -4.17 -6.53
CA LYS A 84 -6.74 -3.80 -6.85
C LYS A 84 -6.53 -3.44 -8.32
N ARG A 85 -7.20 -4.13 -9.24
CA ARG A 85 -7.11 -3.81 -10.66
C ARG A 85 -7.57 -2.39 -10.94
N GLU A 86 -8.67 -1.98 -10.33
CA GLU A 86 -9.19 -0.63 -10.47
C GLU A 86 -8.23 0.40 -9.91
N LEU A 87 -7.66 0.12 -8.73
CA LEU A 87 -6.66 0.99 -8.14
C LEU A 87 -5.45 1.16 -9.04
N LYS A 88 -4.95 0.08 -9.62
CA LYS A 88 -3.82 0.14 -10.54
C LYS A 88 -4.12 1.04 -11.73
N GLN A 89 -5.32 0.92 -12.30
CA GLN A 89 -5.71 1.74 -13.44
C GLN A 89 -5.79 3.23 -13.09
N ARG A 90 -6.17 3.55 -11.86
CA ARG A 90 -6.27 4.94 -11.42
C ARG A 90 -4.91 5.55 -11.07
N LEU A 91 -4.05 4.77 -10.45
CA LEU A 91 -2.83 5.28 -9.81
C LEU A 91 -1.58 5.12 -10.66
N ILE A 92 -1.56 4.14 -11.53
CA ILE A 92 -0.41 3.90 -12.42
C ILE A 92 -0.75 4.44 -13.79
N PRO A 93 0.03 5.42 -14.29
CA PRO A 93 -0.20 6.02 -15.60
C PRO A 93 -0.01 5.03 -16.74
#